data_f3e655c70f626307e2c05fe06bab5851
#
_entry.id   f3e655c70f626307e2c05fe06bab5851
#
_cell.length_a   1.000
_cell.length_b   1.000
_cell.length_c   1.000
_cell.angle_alpha   90.00
_cell.angle_beta   90.00
_cell.angle_gamma   90.00
#
_symmetry.space_group_name_H-M   'P 1'
#
loop_
_entity.id
_entity.type
_entity.pdbx_description
1 polymer ?
#
loop_
_entity_poly.entity_id
_entity_poly.type
_entity_poly.pdbx_seq_one_letter_code
_entity_poly.pdbx_strand_id
1 'polypeptide(L)'
;MGQPQPLATQSARIEQLQRERQRIQPQHYDWTRYPLTETHATHWRRLLWATALQQPQEPFVWQALQQILSQARTQQPTPTATALITQALQVSHLYFQQHPTSRLHLQASLEQVVQHSPHPHWVALAVNALARPLPLEQRHVLLTQVRQRFPQPSDLLAVVLQDLAQSSQPLPSLSDLLAWQVYPGEMQLYVFCRPNRWRPCTLLVKDDRGEFYREQGQVWSRQLLLQSVYALDWPFTYGQTPQGLQRLEGITEIRTGELFRAYGQFPLVKLFLPFEPGTRAFFPPQPGPFQGTLAAYQERLPPTWRDYRPLHQSYYAGRLGRSLLRIHGTGDAPVLFARPPEGQHEWNPALGCLTALERYGPQGELLQADMPEILRVLTAASSGRMTGYLVVVDIPDDQPWPMEHGF
;
A
#
# COMPACT_ATOMS: atom_id res chain seq x y z
N MET A 1 11.96 12.46 -27.32
CA MET A 1 12.60 12.45 -25.98
C MET A 1 12.04 13.64 -25.20
N GLY A 2 11.46 13.39 -24.02
CA GLY A 2 10.94 14.48 -23.19
C GLY A 2 12.08 15.37 -22.66
N GLN A 3 11.76 16.60 -22.27
CA GLN A 3 12.75 17.47 -21.62
C GLN A 3 13.28 16.83 -20.33
N PRO A 4 14.57 17.03 -19.99
CA PRO A 4 15.12 16.52 -18.74
C PRO A 4 14.31 17.03 -17.53
N GLN A 5 14.04 16.13 -16.59
CA GLN A 5 13.32 16.46 -15.35
C GLN A 5 14.30 17.01 -14.29
N PRO A 6 14.25 18.29 -13.93
CA PRO A 6 15.26 18.90 -13.03
C PRO A 6 15.34 18.20 -11.66
N LEU A 7 14.20 17.73 -11.13
CA LEU A 7 14.16 17.03 -9.83
C LEU A 7 14.73 15.59 -9.91
N ALA A 8 14.89 15.04 -11.12
CA ALA A 8 15.47 13.72 -11.35
C ALA A 8 16.96 13.73 -11.61
N THR A 9 17.62 14.90 -11.66
CA THR A 9 19.08 14.97 -11.83
C THR A 9 19.81 14.32 -10.66
N GLN A 10 20.99 13.75 -10.94
CA GLN A 10 21.80 13.11 -9.89
C GLN A 10 22.07 14.09 -8.71
N SER A 11 22.36 15.35 -9.01
CA SER A 11 22.58 16.38 -7.98
C SER A 11 21.35 16.61 -7.12
N ALA A 12 20.16 16.75 -7.73
CA ALA A 12 18.91 16.93 -7.00
C ALA A 12 18.54 15.73 -6.11
N ARG A 13 18.83 14.51 -6.58
CA ARG A 13 18.65 13.27 -5.79
C ARG A 13 19.61 13.20 -4.61
N ILE A 14 20.89 13.51 -4.83
CA ILE A 14 21.90 13.54 -3.76
C ILE A 14 21.54 14.61 -2.73
N GLU A 15 21.14 15.81 -3.16
CA GLU A 15 20.71 16.87 -2.27
C GLU A 15 19.49 16.46 -1.42
N GLN A 16 18.49 15.81 -2.02
CA GLN A 16 17.34 15.31 -1.27
C GLN A 16 17.76 14.24 -0.24
N LEU A 17 18.59 13.29 -0.63
CA LEU A 17 19.11 12.26 0.26
C LEU A 17 19.90 12.88 1.43
N GLN A 18 20.74 13.87 1.15
CA GLN A 18 21.49 14.58 2.19
C GLN A 18 20.56 15.32 3.15
N ARG A 19 19.52 16.00 2.63
CA ARG A 19 18.50 16.65 3.47
C ARG A 19 17.79 15.69 4.41
N GLU A 20 17.42 14.50 3.94
CA GLU A 20 16.79 13.50 4.80
C GLU A 20 17.80 12.94 5.84
N ARG A 21 19.05 12.67 5.44
CA ARG A 21 20.12 12.22 6.36
C ARG A 21 20.47 13.26 7.43
N GLN A 22 20.46 14.55 7.09
CA GLN A 22 20.70 15.63 8.05
C GLN A 22 19.64 15.71 9.15
N ARG A 23 18.42 15.24 8.90
CA ARG A 23 17.37 15.12 9.92
C ARG A 23 17.66 14.02 10.93
N ILE A 24 18.41 12.98 10.52
CA ILE A 24 18.70 11.80 11.34
C ILE A 24 19.94 12.06 12.17
N GLN A 25 19.79 12.92 13.19
CA GLN A 25 20.84 13.28 14.13
C GLN A 25 20.30 13.19 15.57
N PRO A 26 21.09 12.74 16.57
CA PRO A 26 20.61 12.54 17.94
C PRO A 26 19.85 13.73 18.51
N GLN A 27 20.33 14.95 18.26
CA GLN A 27 19.69 16.19 18.76
C GLN A 27 18.30 16.45 18.18
N HIS A 28 17.95 15.86 17.03
CA HIS A 28 16.61 16.00 16.43
C HIS A 28 15.59 15.04 17.06
N TYR A 29 16.06 13.96 17.70
CA TYR A 29 15.21 13.03 18.43
C TYR A 29 15.12 13.39 19.94
N ASP A 30 15.73 14.48 20.36
CA ASP A 30 15.69 14.92 21.73
C ASP A 30 14.31 15.48 22.10
N TRP A 31 13.59 14.67 22.88
CA TRP A 31 12.27 14.99 23.39
C TRP A 31 12.22 16.24 24.27
N THR A 32 13.29 16.54 25.02
CA THR A 32 13.33 17.71 25.88
C THR A 32 13.44 18.99 25.08
N ARG A 33 14.11 18.93 23.94
CA ARG A 33 14.22 20.02 22.97
C ARG A 33 13.00 20.17 22.07
N TYR A 34 12.39 19.04 21.70
CA TYR A 34 11.24 18.99 20.80
C TYR A 34 10.07 18.21 21.45
N PRO A 35 9.40 18.73 22.48
CA PRO A 35 8.24 18.06 23.07
C PRO A 35 7.13 17.87 22.04
N LEU A 36 6.24 16.86 22.25
CA LEU A 36 5.11 16.57 21.33
C LEU A 36 4.00 17.61 21.45
N THR A 37 4.27 18.82 21.01
CA THR A 37 3.35 19.93 20.98
C THR A 37 3.05 20.37 19.56
N GLU A 38 2.01 21.17 19.38
CA GLU A 38 1.64 21.75 18.09
C GLU A 38 2.83 22.49 17.44
N THR A 39 3.61 23.23 18.22
CA THR A 39 4.80 23.96 17.78
C THR A 39 5.83 23.05 17.10
N HIS A 40 5.98 21.83 17.56
CA HIS A 40 6.96 20.88 17.04
C HIS A 40 6.38 19.78 16.13
N ALA A 41 5.09 19.88 15.81
CA ALA A 41 4.39 18.90 14.97
C ALA A 41 5.05 18.70 13.60
N THR A 42 5.43 19.78 12.93
CA THR A 42 6.09 19.73 11.61
C THR A 42 7.49 19.10 11.70
N HIS A 43 8.24 19.40 12.79
CA HIS A 43 9.53 18.78 13.05
C HIS A 43 9.37 17.24 13.13
N TRP A 44 8.50 16.75 14.02
CA TRP A 44 8.29 15.31 14.23
C TRP A 44 7.76 14.60 13.00
N ARG A 45 6.80 15.18 12.29
CA ARG A 45 6.28 14.58 11.04
C ARG A 45 7.37 14.37 10.00
N ARG A 46 8.23 15.37 9.81
CA ARG A 46 9.37 15.28 8.86
C ARG A 46 10.43 14.30 9.34
N LEU A 47 10.72 14.29 10.65
CA LEU A 47 11.69 13.37 11.25
C LEU A 47 11.23 11.93 11.14
N LEU A 48 9.99 11.62 11.53
CA LEU A 48 9.42 10.27 11.41
C LEU A 48 9.34 9.80 9.95
N TRP A 49 9.05 10.71 9.02
CA TRP A 49 9.12 10.41 7.59
C TRP A 49 10.54 10.06 7.14
N ALA A 50 11.54 10.88 7.48
CA ALA A 50 12.94 10.60 7.19
C ALA A 50 13.40 9.28 7.83
N THR A 51 12.93 8.99 9.05
CA THR A 51 13.18 7.74 9.76
C THR A 51 12.62 6.54 8.99
N ALA A 52 11.39 6.63 8.47
CA ALA A 52 10.79 5.58 7.64
C ALA A 52 11.58 5.33 6.35
N LEU A 53 12.03 6.41 5.69
CA LEU A 53 12.77 6.31 4.43
C LEU A 53 14.19 5.76 4.60
N GLN A 54 14.92 6.24 5.61
CA GLN A 54 16.33 5.92 5.80
C GLN A 54 16.56 4.72 6.72
N GLN A 55 15.58 4.38 7.54
CA GLN A 55 15.59 3.27 8.50
C GLN A 55 16.89 3.19 9.33
N PRO A 56 17.30 4.29 9.99
CA PRO A 56 18.48 4.31 10.84
C PRO A 56 18.34 3.32 12.01
N GLN A 57 19.45 2.64 12.38
CA GLN A 57 19.45 1.57 13.39
C GLN A 57 20.10 2.01 14.72
N GLU A 58 20.17 3.31 14.96
CA GLU A 58 20.84 3.90 16.11
C GLU A 58 19.94 3.92 17.36
N PRO A 59 20.52 3.79 18.58
CA PRO A 59 19.76 3.74 19.84
C PRO A 59 18.82 4.93 20.07
N PHE A 60 19.20 6.12 19.67
CA PHE A 60 18.36 7.31 19.86
C PHE A 60 17.04 7.25 19.08
N VAL A 61 16.99 6.47 17.99
CA VAL A 61 15.76 6.26 17.20
C VAL A 61 14.76 5.43 18.01
N TRP A 62 15.24 4.32 18.59
CA TRP A 62 14.38 3.46 19.42
C TRP A 62 13.87 4.19 20.65
N GLN A 63 14.75 4.92 21.32
CA GLN A 63 14.40 5.71 22.50
C GLN A 63 13.32 6.73 22.20
N ALA A 64 13.43 7.47 21.08
CA ALA A 64 12.41 8.42 20.67
C ALA A 64 11.08 7.74 20.33
N LEU A 65 11.10 6.65 19.56
CA LEU A 65 9.87 5.90 19.25
C LEU A 65 9.19 5.37 20.52
N GLN A 66 9.95 4.75 21.43
CA GLN A 66 9.43 4.26 22.72
C GLN A 66 8.77 5.39 23.53
N GLN A 67 9.41 6.55 23.56
CA GLN A 67 8.90 7.72 24.27
C GLN A 67 7.61 8.27 23.65
N ILE A 68 7.54 8.35 22.32
CA ILE A 68 6.28 8.73 21.63
C ILE A 68 5.19 7.69 21.90
N LEU A 69 5.51 6.40 21.80
CA LEU A 69 4.54 5.32 22.05
C LEU A 69 4.02 5.29 23.49
N SER A 70 4.84 5.73 24.48
CA SER A 70 4.37 5.83 25.86
C SER A 70 3.20 6.79 26.03
N GLN A 71 3.06 7.78 25.15
CA GLN A 71 1.95 8.73 25.14
C GLN A 71 0.63 8.12 24.62
N ALA A 72 0.67 6.93 24.02
CA ALA A 72 -0.52 6.26 23.51
C ALA A 72 -1.51 5.81 24.63
N ARG A 73 -1.16 6.04 25.89
CA ARG A 73 -2.06 5.81 27.07
C ARG A 73 -2.96 7.00 27.38
N THR A 74 -2.71 8.16 26.79
CA THR A 74 -3.47 9.39 27.02
C THR A 74 -4.92 9.21 26.58
N GLN A 75 -5.88 9.53 27.46
CA GLN A 75 -7.32 9.35 27.19
C GLN A 75 -7.83 10.32 26.13
N GLN A 76 -7.35 11.56 26.13
CA GLN A 76 -7.79 12.61 25.21
C GLN A 76 -6.57 13.31 24.59
N PRO A 77 -5.91 12.68 23.60
CA PRO A 77 -4.80 13.29 22.89
C PRO A 77 -5.31 14.44 22.00
N THR A 78 -4.47 15.47 21.84
CA THR A 78 -4.74 16.50 20.83
C THR A 78 -4.70 15.89 19.42
N PRO A 79 -5.31 16.54 18.40
CA PRO A 79 -5.23 16.08 17.02
C PRO A 79 -3.77 15.91 16.55
N THR A 80 -2.89 16.80 16.95
CA THR A 80 -1.45 16.72 16.67
C THR A 80 -0.80 15.52 17.32
N ALA A 81 -1.02 15.29 18.61
CA ALA A 81 -0.50 14.12 19.31
C ALA A 81 -1.04 12.83 18.67
N THR A 82 -2.32 12.80 18.31
CA THR A 82 -2.94 11.67 17.60
C THR A 82 -2.21 11.35 16.29
N ALA A 83 -1.95 12.37 15.46
CA ALA A 83 -1.26 12.20 14.19
C ALA A 83 0.19 11.70 14.37
N LEU A 84 0.91 12.27 15.33
CA LEU A 84 2.31 11.90 15.61
C LEU A 84 2.45 10.49 16.20
N ILE A 85 1.59 10.11 17.15
CA ILE A 85 1.58 8.76 17.72
C ILE A 85 1.22 7.74 16.63
N THR A 86 0.23 8.05 15.77
CA THR A 86 -0.14 7.20 14.65
C THR A 86 1.05 7.00 13.70
N GLN A 87 1.75 8.08 13.32
CA GLN A 87 2.92 7.97 12.46
C GLN A 87 4.08 7.21 13.12
N ALA A 88 4.30 7.41 14.42
CA ALA A 88 5.30 6.65 15.17
C ALA A 88 4.97 5.15 15.23
N LEU A 89 3.68 4.79 15.38
CA LEU A 89 3.23 3.39 15.28
C LEU A 89 3.47 2.81 13.88
N GLN A 90 3.21 3.58 12.82
CA GLN A 90 3.49 3.16 11.44
C GLN A 90 4.99 2.92 11.22
N VAL A 91 5.83 3.83 11.69
CA VAL A 91 7.30 3.66 11.64
C VAL A 91 7.73 2.46 12.47
N SER A 92 7.21 2.30 13.69
CA SER A 92 7.51 1.15 14.55
C SER A 92 7.09 -0.18 13.93
N HIS A 93 5.94 -0.21 13.23
CA HIS A 93 5.50 -1.37 12.46
C HIS A 93 6.52 -1.73 11.36
N LEU A 94 6.96 -0.74 10.55
CA LEU A 94 7.97 -0.94 9.51
C LEU A 94 9.23 -1.60 10.08
N TYR A 95 9.77 -1.04 11.16
CA TYR A 95 10.95 -1.58 11.82
C TYR A 95 10.73 -2.98 12.38
N PHE A 96 9.59 -3.21 13.01
CA PHE A 96 9.26 -4.50 13.61
C PHE A 96 9.16 -5.61 12.55
N GLN A 97 8.69 -5.29 11.34
CA GLN A 97 8.58 -6.23 10.24
C GLN A 97 9.92 -6.49 9.54
N GLN A 98 10.73 -5.45 9.33
CA GLN A 98 11.91 -5.55 8.46
C GLN A 98 13.21 -5.81 9.20
N HIS A 99 13.31 -5.44 10.49
CA HIS A 99 14.56 -5.50 11.24
C HIS A 99 14.43 -6.36 12.49
N PRO A 100 14.95 -7.61 12.52
CA PRO A 100 14.84 -8.50 13.67
C PRO A 100 15.39 -7.91 14.98
N THR A 101 16.50 -7.14 14.93
CA THR A 101 17.07 -6.46 16.10
C THR A 101 16.14 -5.39 16.65
N SER A 102 15.41 -4.70 15.81
CA SER A 102 14.44 -3.66 16.22
C SER A 102 13.25 -4.22 16.99
N ARG A 103 12.90 -5.48 16.74
CA ARG A 103 11.84 -6.17 17.49
C ARG A 103 12.13 -6.17 18.99
N LEU A 104 13.36 -6.47 19.37
CA LEU A 104 13.79 -6.49 20.78
C LEU A 104 13.60 -5.12 21.46
N HIS A 105 13.82 -4.03 20.73
CA HIS A 105 13.68 -2.68 21.27
C HIS A 105 12.23 -2.18 21.31
N LEU A 106 11.41 -2.54 20.34
CA LEU A 106 10.06 -1.98 20.19
C LEU A 106 8.94 -2.86 20.75
N GLN A 107 9.21 -4.16 20.97
CA GLN A 107 8.21 -5.14 21.39
C GLN A 107 7.47 -4.70 22.66
N ALA A 108 8.21 -4.39 23.73
CA ALA A 108 7.60 -3.99 25.00
C ALA A 108 6.72 -2.73 24.87
N SER A 109 7.14 -1.76 24.04
CA SER A 109 6.36 -0.55 23.84
C SER A 109 5.07 -0.81 23.04
N LEU A 110 5.11 -1.67 22.02
CA LEU A 110 3.93 -2.10 21.27
C LEU A 110 2.98 -2.93 22.15
N GLU A 111 3.50 -3.83 22.99
CA GLU A 111 2.71 -4.57 23.98
C GLU A 111 2.01 -3.63 24.98
N GLN A 112 2.70 -2.59 25.44
CA GLN A 112 2.13 -1.57 26.30
C GLN A 112 1.00 -0.79 25.60
N VAL A 113 1.12 -0.50 24.31
CA VAL A 113 0.01 0.10 23.54
C VAL A 113 -1.16 -0.87 23.48
N VAL A 114 -0.94 -2.15 23.17
CA VAL A 114 -2.02 -3.15 23.13
C VAL A 114 -2.69 -3.31 24.49
N GLN A 115 -1.95 -3.27 25.59
CA GLN A 115 -2.48 -3.49 26.94
C GLN A 115 -3.17 -2.26 27.54
N HIS A 116 -2.73 -1.05 27.23
CA HIS A 116 -3.12 0.14 27.97
C HIS A 116 -3.71 1.29 27.15
N SER A 117 -3.53 1.30 25.81
CA SER A 117 -4.11 2.39 25.02
C SER A 117 -5.63 2.31 24.96
N PRO A 118 -6.37 3.39 25.24
CA PRO A 118 -7.81 3.41 25.10
C PRO A 118 -8.27 3.55 23.63
N HIS A 119 -7.34 3.76 22.69
CA HIS A 119 -7.64 4.08 21.31
C HIS A 119 -7.59 2.84 20.41
N PRO A 120 -8.73 2.33 19.90
CA PRO A 120 -8.79 1.12 19.07
C PRO A 120 -7.89 1.19 17.81
N HIS A 121 -7.73 2.38 17.23
CA HIS A 121 -6.89 2.58 16.06
C HIS A 121 -5.41 2.30 16.34
N TRP A 122 -4.88 2.78 17.46
CA TRP A 122 -3.50 2.53 17.86
C TRP A 122 -3.27 1.07 18.27
N VAL A 123 -4.27 0.49 18.94
CA VAL A 123 -4.23 -0.94 19.26
C VAL A 123 -4.24 -1.79 18.00
N ALA A 124 -5.00 -1.42 16.96
CA ALA A 124 -5.00 -2.11 15.68
C ALA A 124 -3.61 -2.10 15.01
N LEU A 125 -2.91 -0.94 15.01
CA LEU A 125 -1.55 -0.84 14.47
C LEU A 125 -0.56 -1.68 15.28
N ALA A 126 -0.60 -1.60 16.60
CA ALA A 126 0.32 -2.32 17.48
C ALA A 126 0.08 -3.85 17.42
N VAL A 127 -1.18 -4.31 17.47
CA VAL A 127 -1.48 -5.75 17.38
C VAL A 127 -1.12 -6.31 16.01
N ASN A 128 -1.29 -5.53 14.94
CA ASN A 128 -0.87 -5.95 13.61
C ASN A 128 0.65 -6.17 13.54
N ALA A 129 1.45 -5.26 14.10
CA ALA A 129 2.89 -5.40 14.16
C ALA A 129 3.30 -6.66 14.93
N LEU A 130 2.75 -6.85 16.14
CA LEU A 130 3.11 -7.94 17.03
C LEU A 130 2.65 -9.32 16.51
N ALA A 131 1.43 -9.40 15.95
CA ALA A 131 0.81 -10.68 15.60
C ALA A 131 1.39 -11.34 14.35
N ARG A 132 1.82 -10.54 13.35
CA ARG A 132 2.30 -11.07 12.05
C ARG A 132 3.45 -12.08 12.18
N PRO A 133 4.51 -11.82 12.95
CA PRO A 133 5.62 -12.77 13.11
C PRO A 133 5.32 -13.95 14.05
N LEU A 134 4.18 -13.94 14.76
CA LEU A 134 3.86 -14.98 15.73
C LEU A 134 3.33 -16.27 15.07
N PRO A 135 3.67 -17.43 15.63
CA PRO A 135 2.96 -18.67 15.33
C PRO A 135 1.46 -18.57 15.61
N LEU A 136 0.65 -19.35 14.89
CA LEU A 136 -0.82 -19.24 14.93
C LEU A 136 -1.40 -19.32 16.36
N GLU A 137 -0.89 -20.20 17.20
CA GLU A 137 -1.37 -20.39 18.58
C GLU A 137 -1.10 -19.13 19.43
N GLN A 138 0.12 -18.61 19.39
CA GLN A 138 0.48 -17.38 20.14
C GLN A 138 -0.28 -16.18 19.62
N ARG A 139 -0.50 -16.12 18.31
CA ARG A 139 -1.33 -15.09 17.69
C ARG A 139 -2.76 -15.15 18.21
N HIS A 140 -3.38 -16.33 18.29
CA HIS A 140 -4.72 -16.49 18.83
C HIS A 140 -4.84 -16.04 20.29
N VAL A 141 -3.83 -16.30 21.13
CA VAL A 141 -3.79 -15.80 22.51
C VAL A 141 -3.83 -14.28 22.53
N LEU A 142 -2.94 -13.63 21.77
CA LEU A 142 -2.89 -12.17 21.69
C LEU A 142 -4.23 -11.58 21.20
N LEU A 143 -4.80 -12.14 20.13
CA LEU A 143 -6.08 -11.67 19.57
C LEU A 143 -7.25 -11.85 20.56
N THR A 144 -7.25 -12.92 21.35
CA THR A 144 -8.26 -13.17 22.37
C THR A 144 -8.18 -12.13 23.48
N GLN A 145 -6.99 -11.78 23.95
CA GLN A 145 -6.78 -10.71 24.93
C GLN A 145 -7.31 -9.37 24.43
N VAL A 146 -7.04 -9.02 23.15
CA VAL A 146 -7.53 -7.78 22.55
C VAL A 146 -9.07 -7.78 22.44
N ARG A 147 -9.70 -8.91 22.06
CA ARG A 147 -11.17 -9.03 22.00
C ARG A 147 -11.83 -8.90 23.37
N GLN A 148 -11.22 -9.46 24.40
CA GLN A 148 -11.73 -9.30 25.80
C GLN A 148 -11.69 -7.85 26.24
N ARG A 149 -10.63 -7.13 25.87
CA ARG A 149 -10.45 -5.72 26.18
C ARG A 149 -11.38 -4.81 25.38
N PHE A 150 -11.67 -5.17 24.13
CA PHE A 150 -12.55 -4.45 23.19
C PHE A 150 -13.69 -5.37 22.74
N PRO A 151 -14.71 -5.64 23.58
CA PRO A 151 -15.83 -6.52 23.23
C PRO A 151 -16.68 -5.98 22.09
N GLN A 152 -16.67 -4.65 21.89
CA GLN A 152 -17.26 -3.96 20.75
C GLN A 152 -16.17 -3.14 20.05
N PRO A 153 -15.34 -3.78 19.22
CA PRO A 153 -14.23 -3.09 18.58
C PRO A 153 -14.74 -2.10 17.54
N SER A 154 -13.96 -1.03 17.28
CA SER A 154 -14.19 -0.18 16.12
C SER A 154 -14.03 -0.99 14.82
N ASP A 155 -14.62 -0.52 13.72
CA ASP A 155 -14.59 -1.22 12.43
C ASP A 155 -13.17 -1.62 12.02
N LEU A 156 -12.19 -0.70 12.13
CA LEU A 156 -10.80 -1.00 11.81
C LEU A 156 -10.23 -2.13 12.68
N LEU A 157 -10.39 -2.03 14.01
CA LEU A 157 -9.87 -3.06 14.92
C LEU A 157 -10.54 -4.40 14.66
N ALA A 158 -11.86 -4.43 14.41
CA ALA A 158 -12.60 -5.64 14.07
C ALA A 158 -12.05 -6.31 12.82
N VAL A 159 -11.83 -5.55 11.74
CA VAL A 159 -11.28 -6.04 10.47
C VAL A 159 -9.85 -6.56 10.67
N VAL A 160 -9.00 -5.85 11.40
CA VAL A 160 -7.63 -6.28 11.69
C VAL A 160 -7.62 -7.58 12.51
N LEU A 161 -8.44 -7.70 13.54
CA LEU A 161 -8.54 -8.92 14.35
C LEU A 161 -9.09 -10.10 13.54
N GLN A 162 -10.00 -9.85 12.62
CA GLN A 162 -10.53 -10.86 11.71
C GLN A 162 -9.45 -11.32 10.70
N ASP A 163 -8.73 -10.38 10.08
CA ASP A 163 -7.67 -10.68 9.12
C ASP A 163 -6.54 -11.48 9.76
N LEU A 164 -6.07 -11.07 10.93
CA LEU A 164 -5.01 -11.75 11.67
C LEU A 164 -5.42 -13.15 12.20
N ALA A 165 -6.69 -13.38 12.45
CA ALA A 165 -7.18 -14.67 12.92
C ALA A 165 -7.34 -15.71 11.79
N GLN A 166 -7.26 -15.28 10.53
CA GLN A 166 -7.45 -16.17 9.40
C GLN A 166 -6.25 -17.11 9.21
N SER A 167 -6.55 -18.38 8.95
CA SER A 167 -5.61 -19.31 8.34
C SER A 167 -5.54 -19.05 6.83
N SER A 168 -4.42 -19.42 6.21
CA SER A 168 -4.30 -19.38 4.75
C SER A 168 -5.41 -20.25 4.12
N GLN A 169 -6.08 -19.69 3.11
CA GLN A 169 -7.02 -20.43 2.28
C GLN A 169 -6.28 -20.91 1.03
N PRO A 170 -6.58 -22.14 0.53
CA PRO A 170 -6.08 -22.58 -0.76
C PRO A 170 -6.55 -21.61 -1.85
N LEU A 171 -5.67 -21.32 -2.80
CA LEU A 171 -5.99 -20.47 -3.94
C LEU A 171 -7.01 -21.18 -4.84
N PRO A 172 -8.15 -20.59 -5.17
CA PRO A 172 -9.06 -21.17 -6.16
C PRO A 172 -8.44 -21.19 -7.57
N SER A 173 -9.11 -21.86 -8.51
CA SER A 173 -8.63 -21.99 -9.88
C SER A 173 -8.40 -20.62 -10.54
N LEU A 174 -7.16 -20.33 -10.94
CA LEU A 174 -6.81 -19.12 -11.69
C LEU A 174 -7.49 -19.08 -13.06
N SER A 175 -7.73 -20.24 -13.70
CA SER A 175 -8.45 -20.31 -14.98
C SER A 175 -9.88 -19.77 -14.84
N ASP A 176 -10.56 -20.03 -13.74
CA ASP A 176 -11.91 -19.50 -13.50
C ASP A 176 -11.89 -17.98 -13.35
N LEU A 177 -10.88 -17.45 -12.63
CA LEU A 177 -10.72 -16.02 -12.48
C LEU A 177 -10.40 -15.35 -13.82
N LEU A 178 -9.52 -15.95 -14.59
CA LEU A 178 -9.10 -15.44 -15.89
C LEU A 178 -10.17 -15.59 -16.97
N ALA A 179 -11.07 -16.56 -16.88
CA ALA A 179 -12.22 -16.67 -17.77
C ALA A 179 -13.33 -15.66 -17.44
N TRP A 180 -13.38 -15.15 -16.19
CA TRP A 180 -14.45 -14.31 -15.71
C TRP A 180 -14.31 -12.86 -16.21
N GLN A 181 -15.45 -12.21 -16.50
CA GLN A 181 -15.57 -10.77 -16.67
C GLN A 181 -16.46 -10.20 -15.57
N VAL A 182 -15.94 -9.20 -14.84
CA VAL A 182 -16.69 -8.50 -13.77
C VAL A 182 -17.89 -7.77 -14.37
N TYR A 183 -17.67 -7.17 -15.54
CA TYR A 183 -18.72 -6.47 -16.29
C TYR A 183 -18.47 -6.59 -17.81
N PRO A 184 -19.38 -7.22 -18.56
CA PRO A 184 -19.25 -7.33 -20.02
C PRO A 184 -19.18 -5.95 -20.71
N GLY A 185 -18.31 -5.83 -21.69
CA GLY A 185 -18.10 -4.57 -22.42
C GLY A 185 -17.19 -3.55 -21.74
N GLU A 186 -16.53 -3.94 -20.67
CA GLU A 186 -15.48 -3.14 -20.03
C GLU A 186 -14.16 -3.92 -19.90
N MET A 187 -13.04 -3.21 -20.02
CA MET A 187 -11.73 -3.83 -19.85
C MET A 187 -11.54 -4.35 -18.43
N GLN A 188 -10.68 -5.35 -18.29
CA GLN A 188 -10.34 -5.94 -17.00
C GLN A 188 -8.83 -6.12 -16.86
N LEU A 189 -8.31 -5.60 -15.77
CA LEU A 189 -6.92 -5.70 -15.38
C LEU A 189 -6.77 -6.76 -14.30
N TYR A 190 -5.70 -7.53 -14.37
CA TYR A 190 -5.27 -8.40 -13.30
C TYR A 190 -3.88 -7.97 -12.83
N VAL A 191 -3.69 -7.90 -11.52
CA VAL A 191 -2.36 -7.72 -10.93
C VAL A 191 -2.10 -8.89 -10.00
N PHE A 192 -1.21 -9.76 -10.44
CA PHE A 192 -0.77 -10.91 -9.68
C PHE A 192 0.50 -10.60 -8.92
N CYS A 193 0.50 -10.84 -7.62
CA CYS A 193 1.61 -10.56 -6.73
C CYS A 193 2.07 -11.83 -6.01
N ARG A 194 3.27 -11.80 -5.46
CA ARG A 194 3.67 -12.72 -4.39
C ARG A 194 3.28 -12.13 -3.03
N PRO A 195 3.13 -12.94 -1.99
CA PRO A 195 2.85 -12.46 -0.63
C PRO A 195 3.89 -11.43 -0.16
N ASN A 196 5.15 -11.61 -0.56
CA ASN A 196 6.18 -10.60 -0.38
C ASN A 196 6.02 -9.48 -1.43
N ARG A 197 5.33 -8.40 -1.03
CA ARG A 197 5.02 -7.25 -1.90
C ARG A 197 6.24 -6.38 -2.25
N TRP A 198 7.43 -6.69 -1.73
CA TRP A 198 8.70 -6.13 -2.23
C TRP A 198 9.09 -6.71 -3.59
N ARG A 199 8.52 -7.83 -3.98
CA ARG A 199 8.66 -8.38 -5.33
C ARG A 199 7.65 -7.70 -6.25
N PRO A 200 8.07 -7.24 -7.45
CA PRO A 200 7.15 -6.69 -8.42
C PRO A 200 6.05 -7.68 -8.79
N CYS A 201 4.85 -7.15 -8.95
CA CYS A 201 3.66 -7.87 -9.39
C CYS A 201 3.53 -7.80 -10.90
N THR A 202 2.82 -8.74 -11.52
CA THR A 202 2.59 -8.76 -12.96
C THR A 202 1.20 -8.23 -13.29
N LEU A 203 1.14 -7.17 -14.09
CA LEU A 203 -0.08 -6.61 -14.68
C LEU A 203 -0.38 -7.30 -16.00
N LEU A 204 -1.62 -7.80 -16.15
CA LEU A 204 -2.22 -8.29 -17.40
C LEU A 204 -3.46 -7.47 -17.72
N VAL A 205 -3.81 -7.37 -19.00
CA VAL A 205 -4.98 -6.61 -19.46
C VAL A 205 -5.84 -7.46 -20.37
N LYS A 206 -7.15 -7.48 -20.12
CA LYS A 206 -8.18 -7.90 -21.06
C LYS A 206 -8.88 -6.67 -21.64
N ASP A 207 -9.20 -6.73 -22.91
CA ASP A 207 -9.96 -5.68 -23.58
C ASP A 207 -11.45 -5.73 -23.18
N ASP A 208 -12.22 -4.81 -23.71
CA ASP A 208 -13.68 -4.71 -23.48
C ASP A 208 -14.49 -5.86 -24.08
N ARG A 209 -13.87 -6.72 -24.91
CA ARG A 209 -14.46 -7.98 -25.41
C ARG A 209 -14.13 -9.19 -24.55
N GLY A 210 -13.25 -9.03 -23.55
CA GLY A 210 -12.81 -10.08 -22.64
C GLY A 210 -11.63 -10.88 -23.14
N GLU A 211 -10.94 -10.42 -24.19
CA GLU A 211 -9.75 -11.06 -24.73
C GLU A 211 -8.47 -10.45 -24.14
N PHE A 212 -7.46 -11.29 -23.87
CA PHE A 212 -6.17 -10.77 -23.42
C PHE A 212 -5.54 -9.92 -24.49
N TYR A 213 -5.12 -8.70 -24.08
CA TYR A 213 -4.37 -7.84 -24.98
C TYR A 213 -3.04 -8.51 -25.34
N ARG A 214 -2.74 -8.56 -26.65
CA ARG A 214 -1.55 -9.24 -27.19
C ARG A 214 -0.73 -8.30 -28.04
N GLU A 215 0.58 -8.46 -27.93
CA GLU A 215 1.55 -7.84 -28.83
C GLU A 215 2.44 -8.93 -29.44
N GLN A 216 2.61 -8.90 -30.74
CA GLN A 216 3.39 -9.91 -31.49
C GLN A 216 2.97 -11.36 -31.16
N GLY A 217 1.67 -11.58 -30.90
CA GLY A 217 1.11 -12.89 -30.56
C GLY A 217 1.24 -13.30 -29.10
N GLN A 218 2.03 -12.58 -28.29
CA GLN A 218 2.21 -12.85 -26.86
C GLN A 218 1.25 -12.00 -26.00
N VAL A 219 0.81 -12.53 -24.88
CA VAL A 219 0.03 -11.77 -23.89
C VAL A 219 0.89 -10.64 -23.34
N TRP A 220 0.39 -9.41 -23.47
CA TRP A 220 1.10 -8.24 -22.96
C TRP A 220 1.09 -8.22 -21.44
N SER A 221 2.21 -7.84 -20.85
CA SER A 221 2.35 -7.68 -19.40
C SER A 221 3.32 -6.58 -19.03
N ARG A 222 3.16 -6.02 -17.83
CA ARG A 222 4.12 -5.11 -17.21
C ARG A 222 4.22 -5.39 -15.71
N GLN A 223 5.34 -4.96 -15.14
CA GLN A 223 5.57 -5.10 -13.71
C GLN A 223 5.17 -3.84 -12.96
N LEU A 224 4.55 -4.01 -11.78
CA LEU A 224 4.18 -2.95 -10.85
C LEU A 224 4.64 -3.31 -9.44
N LEU A 225 5.07 -2.34 -8.65
CA LEU A 225 5.32 -2.55 -7.22
C LEU A 225 4.09 -2.10 -6.40
N LEU A 226 3.62 -2.98 -5.49
CA LEU A 226 2.44 -2.75 -4.66
C LEU A 226 2.79 -2.65 -3.17
N GLN A 227 4.04 -2.39 -2.86
CA GLN A 227 4.53 -2.27 -1.49
C GLN A 227 4.23 -0.90 -0.88
N SER A 228 3.82 -0.89 0.39
CA SER A 228 3.70 0.34 1.19
C SER A 228 5.06 0.75 1.77
N VAL A 229 5.36 2.07 1.79
CA VAL A 229 6.54 2.64 2.45
C VAL A 229 6.65 2.20 3.92
N TYR A 230 5.52 2.10 4.62
CA TYR A 230 5.47 1.67 6.03
C TYR A 230 5.36 0.15 6.21
N ALA A 231 5.41 -0.63 5.13
CA ALA A 231 5.14 -2.07 5.15
C ALA A 231 3.82 -2.47 5.84
N LEU A 232 2.88 -1.55 5.95
CA LEU A 232 1.59 -1.75 6.58
C LEU A 232 0.67 -2.64 5.74
N ASP A 233 -0.11 -3.44 6.41
CA ASP A 233 -1.13 -4.28 5.78
C ASP A 233 -2.30 -3.45 5.21
N TRP A 234 -3.04 -4.10 4.34
CA TRP A 234 -4.13 -3.53 3.56
C TRP A 234 -5.26 -2.79 4.35
N PRO A 235 -5.60 -3.08 5.62
CA PRO A 235 -6.68 -2.36 6.31
C PRO A 235 -6.33 -0.91 6.65
N PHE A 236 -5.03 -0.61 6.76
CA PHE A 236 -4.59 0.70 7.25
C PHE A 236 -4.51 1.74 6.14
N THR A 237 -4.79 3.00 6.49
CA THR A 237 -4.38 4.14 5.67
C THR A 237 -2.86 4.08 5.45
N TYR A 238 -2.41 4.24 4.21
CA TYR A 238 -1.03 4.02 3.78
C TYR A 238 -0.56 2.55 3.81
N GLY A 239 -1.44 1.60 4.04
CA GLY A 239 -1.15 0.18 3.89
C GLY A 239 -1.03 -0.23 2.41
N GLN A 240 -0.50 -1.41 2.17
CA GLN A 240 -0.37 -1.96 0.81
C GLN A 240 -1.73 -2.04 0.08
N THR A 241 -1.68 -2.13 -1.24
CA THR A 241 -2.89 -2.26 -2.07
C THR A 241 -3.70 -3.49 -1.66
N PRO A 242 -5.00 -3.36 -1.36
CA PRO A 242 -5.84 -4.50 -1.01
C PRO A 242 -6.07 -5.43 -2.19
N GLN A 243 -6.18 -6.73 -1.93
CA GLN A 243 -6.67 -7.70 -2.91
C GLN A 243 -8.16 -7.51 -3.18
N GLY A 244 -8.63 -7.91 -4.36
CA GLY A 244 -10.02 -7.82 -4.78
C GLY A 244 -10.26 -6.79 -5.86
N LEU A 245 -11.53 -6.42 -6.03
CA LEU A 245 -11.99 -5.54 -7.12
C LEU A 245 -11.77 -4.07 -6.79
N GLN A 246 -11.23 -3.36 -7.77
CA GLN A 246 -11.15 -1.90 -7.78
C GLN A 246 -11.74 -1.40 -9.11
N ARG A 247 -12.46 -0.28 -9.06
CA ARG A 247 -13.00 0.37 -10.25
C ARG A 247 -11.95 1.28 -10.87
N LEU A 248 -11.70 1.16 -12.16
CA LEU A 248 -10.87 2.08 -12.93
C LEU A 248 -11.77 3.11 -13.63
N GLU A 249 -11.51 4.41 -13.40
CA GLU A 249 -12.28 5.49 -14.02
C GLU A 249 -11.41 6.67 -14.48
N GLY A 250 -10.74 6.46 -15.61
CA GLY A 250 -9.98 7.49 -16.31
C GLY A 250 -8.61 7.78 -15.74
N ILE A 251 -8.01 8.83 -16.26
CA ILE A 251 -6.66 9.30 -15.94
C ILE A 251 -6.71 10.69 -15.31
N THR A 252 -5.62 11.09 -14.70
CA THR A 252 -5.39 12.46 -14.21
C THR A 252 -4.01 12.90 -14.62
N GLU A 253 -3.91 14.08 -15.26
CA GLU A 253 -2.64 14.71 -15.60
C GLU A 253 -1.93 15.19 -14.33
N ILE A 254 -0.61 15.04 -14.32
CA ILE A 254 0.26 15.60 -13.27
C ILE A 254 0.67 16.99 -13.74
N ARG A 255 0.07 18.03 -13.15
CA ARG A 255 0.22 19.41 -13.60
C ARG A 255 1.30 20.20 -12.89
N THR A 256 1.82 19.70 -11.77
CA THR A 256 2.80 20.43 -10.96
C THR A 256 4.06 19.62 -10.74
N GLY A 257 5.23 20.26 -10.91
CA GLY A 257 6.52 19.62 -10.63
C GLY A 257 6.68 19.14 -9.18
N GLU A 258 5.92 19.71 -8.24
CA GLU A 258 5.90 19.30 -6.83
C GLU A 258 5.44 17.86 -6.64
N LEU A 259 4.55 17.39 -7.51
CA LEU A 259 4.00 16.02 -7.45
C LEU A 259 4.91 14.98 -8.12
N PHE A 260 5.96 15.42 -8.83
CA PHE A 260 6.89 14.52 -9.51
C PHE A 260 7.44 13.43 -8.60
N ARG A 261 7.89 13.80 -7.39
CA ARG A 261 8.48 12.84 -6.45
C ARG A 261 7.50 11.78 -5.97
N ALA A 262 6.21 12.11 -5.92
CA ALA A 262 5.18 11.19 -5.48
C ALA A 262 4.63 10.32 -6.61
N TYR A 263 4.52 10.86 -7.83
CA TYR A 263 3.74 10.24 -8.90
C TYR A 263 4.48 10.09 -10.24
N GLY A 264 5.74 10.55 -10.34
CA GLY A 264 6.45 10.57 -11.63
C GLY A 264 5.97 11.71 -12.54
N GLN A 265 6.33 11.61 -13.83
CA GLN A 265 6.01 12.67 -14.79
C GLN A 265 4.82 12.37 -15.73
N PHE A 266 4.27 11.16 -15.67
CA PHE A 266 3.20 10.74 -16.59
C PHE A 266 1.83 10.79 -15.93
N PRO A 267 0.74 10.91 -16.71
CA PRO A 267 -0.62 10.82 -16.18
C PRO A 267 -0.81 9.56 -15.34
N LEU A 268 -1.55 9.68 -14.26
CA LEU A 268 -1.88 8.57 -13.39
C LEU A 268 -3.26 7.98 -13.71
N VAL A 269 -3.44 6.68 -13.48
CA VAL A 269 -4.71 5.99 -13.63
C VAL A 269 -5.47 6.01 -12.31
N LYS A 270 -6.73 6.44 -12.32
CA LYS A 270 -7.58 6.49 -11.13
C LYS A 270 -8.20 5.14 -10.84
N LEU A 271 -8.01 4.68 -9.62
CA LEU A 271 -8.63 3.48 -9.06
C LEU A 271 -9.50 3.87 -7.87
N PHE A 272 -10.67 3.25 -7.78
CA PHE A 272 -11.63 3.48 -6.71
C PHE A 272 -11.93 2.17 -5.99
N LEU A 273 -11.99 2.23 -4.68
CA LEU A 273 -12.48 1.14 -3.85
C LEU A 273 -14.02 1.20 -3.73
N PRO A 274 -14.70 0.09 -3.38
CA PRO A 274 -16.08 0.17 -2.92
C PRO A 274 -16.25 1.26 -1.85
N PHE A 275 -17.39 1.91 -1.81
CA PHE A 275 -17.73 3.02 -0.90
C PHE A 275 -16.94 4.33 -1.12
N GLU A 276 -15.96 4.38 -2.01
CA GLU A 276 -15.12 5.57 -2.20
C GLU A 276 -15.92 6.70 -2.88
N PRO A 277 -16.04 7.88 -2.27
CA PRO A 277 -16.70 9.03 -2.87
C PRO A 277 -16.01 9.48 -4.16
N GLY A 278 -16.80 10.03 -5.10
CA GLY A 278 -16.30 10.49 -6.39
C GLY A 278 -16.22 9.42 -7.47
N THR A 279 -16.52 8.16 -7.15
CA THR A 279 -16.75 7.12 -8.16
C THR A 279 -17.97 7.48 -8.99
N ARG A 280 -17.85 7.46 -10.32
CA ARG A 280 -19.00 7.77 -11.23
C ARG A 280 -20.00 6.63 -11.29
N ALA A 281 -19.52 5.40 -11.44
CA ALA A 281 -20.35 4.20 -11.44
C ALA A 281 -19.48 2.99 -11.11
N PHE A 282 -19.49 2.54 -9.86
CA PHE A 282 -18.67 1.38 -9.47
C PHE A 282 -19.14 0.11 -10.19
N PHE A 283 -20.43 -0.17 -10.20
CA PHE A 283 -21.05 -1.23 -11.02
C PHE A 283 -22.14 -0.62 -11.91
N PRO A 284 -21.85 -0.30 -13.19
CA PRO A 284 -22.86 0.22 -14.11
C PRO A 284 -24.07 -0.74 -14.22
N PRO A 285 -25.29 -0.25 -14.52
CA PRO A 285 -25.59 1.15 -14.83
C PRO A 285 -25.81 2.05 -13.60
N GLN A 286 -25.65 1.54 -12.39
CA GLN A 286 -25.91 2.33 -11.17
C GLN A 286 -24.83 3.40 -10.97
N PRO A 287 -25.23 4.69 -10.87
CA PRO A 287 -24.27 5.76 -10.62
C PRO A 287 -23.74 5.74 -9.18
N GLY A 288 -22.54 6.29 -9.00
CA GLY A 288 -21.93 6.47 -7.69
C GLY A 288 -21.09 5.30 -7.19
N PRO A 289 -20.62 5.40 -5.95
CA PRO A 289 -19.84 4.34 -5.30
C PRO A 289 -20.73 3.12 -5.02
N PHE A 290 -20.11 1.94 -4.98
CA PHE A 290 -20.78 0.74 -4.48
C PHE A 290 -20.97 0.85 -2.97
N GLN A 291 -22.21 0.74 -2.50
CA GLN A 291 -22.61 0.80 -1.09
C GLN A 291 -23.39 -0.45 -0.65
N GLY A 292 -23.30 -1.52 -1.44
CA GLY A 292 -24.02 -2.76 -1.18
C GLY A 292 -23.38 -3.62 -0.09
N THR A 293 -24.00 -4.77 0.16
CA THR A 293 -23.50 -5.77 1.10
C THR A 293 -22.30 -6.52 0.56
N LEU A 294 -21.57 -7.23 1.45
CA LEU A 294 -20.50 -8.13 1.03
C LEU A 294 -21.01 -9.20 0.07
N ALA A 295 -22.20 -9.76 0.30
CA ALA A 295 -22.80 -10.76 -0.60
C ALA A 295 -22.98 -10.20 -2.02
N ALA A 296 -23.49 -8.98 -2.16
CA ALA A 296 -23.63 -8.33 -3.46
C ALA A 296 -22.29 -8.02 -4.16
N TYR A 297 -21.22 -7.78 -3.37
CA TYR A 297 -19.85 -7.68 -3.90
C TYR A 297 -19.33 -9.04 -4.37
N GLN A 298 -19.54 -10.11 -3.58
CA GLN A 298 -19.13 -11.47 -3.90
C GLN A 298 -19.80 -11.98 -5.18
N GLU A 299 -21.03 -11.60 -5.46
CA GLU A 299 -21.72 -11.95 -6.73
C GLU A 299 -20.99 -11.46 -7.99
N ARG A 300 -20.11 -10.45 -7.85
CA ARG A 300 -19.27 -9.93 -8.94
C ARG A 300 -17.99 -10.72 -9.17
N LEU A 301 -17.69 -11.66 -8.29
CA LEU A 301 -16.56 -12.58 -8.41
C LEU A 301 -17.00 -13.89 -9.07
N PRO A 302 -16.07 -14.63 -9.71
CA PRO A 302 -16.38 -15.98 -10.19
C PRO A 302 -16.93 -16.87 -9.05
N PRO A 303 -17.87 -17.77 -9.29
CA PRO A 303 -18.46 -18.59 -8.25
C PRO A 303 -17.46 -19.28 -7.31
N THR A 304 -16.37 -19.82 -7.87
CA THR A 304 -15.28 -20.48 -7.13
C THR A 304 -14.43 -19.51 -6.27
N TRP A 305 -14.52 -18.19 -6.50
CA TRP A 305 -13.77 -17.16 -5.80
C TRP A 305 -14.60 -16.36 -4.80
N ARG A 306 -15.92 -16.56 -4.75
CA ARG A 306 -16.83 -15.77 -3.88
C ARG A 306 -16.47 -15.87 -2.42
N ASP A 307 -16.05 -17.06 -1.95
CA ASP A 307 -15.69 -17.31 -0.55
C ASP A 307 -14.19 -17.18 -0.28
N TYR A 308 -13.39 -16.82 -1.29
CA TYR A 308 -11.97 -16.56 -1.11
C TYR A 308 -11.77 -15.19 -0.46
N ARG A 309 -11.60 -15.20 0.85
CA ARG A 309 -11.57 -14.00 1.72
C ARG A 309 -10.55 -12.94 1.32
N PRO A 310 -9.35 -13.28 0.81
CA PRO A 310 -8.43 -12.24 0.37
C PRO A 310 -9.03 -11.28 -0.67
N LEU A 311 -9.91 -11.72 -1.56
CA LEU A 311 -10.57 -10.83 -2.52
C LEU A 311 -11.62 -9.88 -1.89
N HIS A 312 -11.98 -10.10 -0.62
CA HIS A 312 -12.87 -9.19 0.11
C HIS A 312 -12.13 -7.98 0.70
N GLN A 313 -10.79 -7.94 0.63
CA GLN A 313 -9.99 -6.86 1.20
C GLN A 313 -10.38 -5.50 0.62
N SER A 314 -10.60 -5.39 -0.70
CA SER A 314 -11.04 -4.14 -1.33
C SER A 314 -12.38 -3.64 -0.78
N TYR A 315 -13.33 -4.54 -0.52
CA TYR A 315 -14.62 -4.22 0.08
C TYR A 315 -14.45 -3.62 1.48
N TYR A 316 -13.69 -4.30 2.34
CA TYR A 316 -13.47 -3.81 3.70
C TYR A 316 -12.59 -2.56 3.74
N ALA A 317 -11.57 -2.46 2.90
CA ALA A 317 -10.73 -1.27 2.79
C ALA A 317 -11.55 -0.03 2.43
N GLY A 318 -12.46 -0.16 1.45
CA GLY A 318 -13.38 0.93 1.10
C GLY A 318 -14.34 1.29 2.22
N ARG A 319 -14.90 0.31 2.93
CA ARG A 319 -15.73 0.56 4.12
C ARG A 319 -14.99 1.26 5.25
N LEU A 320 -13.69 1.00 5.39
CA LEU A 320 -12.81 1.69 6.34
C LEU A 320 -12.41 3.11 5.88
N GLY A 321 -12.89 3.56 4.72
CA GLY A 321 -12.60 4.88 4.18
C GLY A 321 -11.27 5.00 3.44
N ARG A 322 -10.60 3.88 3.13
CA ARG A 322 -9.43 3.93 2.25
C ARG A 322 -9.83 4.40 0.86
N SER A 323 -8.98 5.22 0.27
CA SER A 323 -9.27 5.87 -1.01
C SER A 323 -8.00 6.32 -1.71
N LEU A 324 -8.16 6.92 -2.89
CA LEU A 324 -7.10 7.56 -3.67
C LEU A 324 -6.02 6.60 -4.16
N LEU A 325 -6.36 5.33 -4.41
CA LEU A 325 -5.45 4.41 -5.07
C LEU A 325 -5.24 4.80 -6.52
N ARG A 326 -4.01 4.63 -7.03
CA ARG A 326 -3.62 5.02 -8.39
C ARG A 326 -2.61 4.02 -8.94
N ILE A 327 -2.54 3.92 -10.29
CA ILE A 327 -1.35 3.44 -10.98
C ILE A 327 -0.59 4.66 -11.44
N HIS A 328 0.68 4.79 -11.07
CA HIS A 328 1.51 5.96 -11.39
C HIS A 328 2.98 5.58 -11.50
N GLY A 329 3.78 6.46 -12.06
CA GLY A 329 5.22 6.31 -12.10
C GLY A 329 5.90 6.50 -10.75
N THR A 330 7.20 6.37 -10.72
CA THR A 330 7.99 6.45 -9.48
C THR A 330 8.83 7.70 -9.34
N GLY A 331 8.78 8.61 -10.25
CA GLY A 331 9.41 9.94 -10.28
C GLY A 331 10.72 10.18 -9.53
N ASP A 332 10.93 9.50 -8.42
CA ASP A 332 12.11 9.65 -7.57
C ASP A 332 13.09 8.49 -7.75
N ALA A 333 14.37 8.74 -7.46
CA ALA A 333 15.38 7.71 -7.60
C ALA A 333 15.25 6.64 -6.51
N PRO A 334 15.44 5.37 -6.84
CA PRO A 334 15.46 4.26 -5.87
C PRO A 334 16.42 4.50 -4.69
N VAL A 335 17.47 5.30 -4.89
CA VAL A 335 18.45 5.63 -3.85
C VAL A 335 17.85 6.31 -2.62
N LEU A 336 16.70 6.97 -2.73
CA LEU A 336 15.99 7.55 -1.59
C LEU A 336 15.26 6.50 -0.77
N PHE A 337 14.88 5.41 -1.40
CA PHE A 337 14.12 4.30 -0.82
C PHE A 337 14.95 3.02 -0.78
N ALA A 338 16.22 3.09 -1.23
CA ALA A 338 17.06 1.94 -1.46
C ALA A 338 17.60 1.35 -0.17
N ARG A 339 16.81 0.55 0.48
CA ARG A 339 17.26 -0.65 1.19
C ARG A 339 16.21 -1.74 0.99
N PRO A 340 16.01 -2.22 -0.23
CA PRO A 340 15.24 -3.44 -0.41
C PRO A 340 15.99 -4.58 0.29
N PRO A 341 15.32 -5.43 1.06
CA PRO A 341 15.95 -6.55 1.77
C PRO A 341 16.63 -7.55 0.84
N GLU A 342 16.12 -7.73 -0.36
CA GLU A 342 16.67 -8.64 -1.37
C GLU A 342 16.25 -8.20 -2.77
N GLY A 343 17.23 -8.09 -3.66
CA GLY A 343 17.00 -7.72 -5.05
C GLY A 343 16.83 -6.21 -5.24
N GLN A 344 17.55 -5.67 -6.16
CA GLN A 344 17.48 -4.23 -6.49
C GLN A 344 16.16 -3.95 -7.18
N HIS A 345 15.27 -3.29 -6.47
CA HIS A 345 14.07 -2.77 -7.08
C HIS A 345 14.33 -1.36 -7.60
N GLU A 346 14.11 -1.20 -8.87
CA GLU A 346 14.16 0.11 -9.53
C GLU A 346 12.84 0.89 -9.29
N TRP A 347 11.87 0.28 -8.61
CA TRP A 347 10.60 0.87 -8.22
C TRP A 347 10.67 1.46 -6.81
N ASN A 348 10.03 2.60 -6.62
CA ASN A 348 9.82 3.17 -5.30
C ASN A 348 8.49 2.70 -4.71
N PRO A 349 8.45 2.30 -3.44
CA PRO A 349 7.19 2.00 -2.76
C PRO A 349 6.35 3.27 -2.62
N ALA A 350 5.02 3.11 -2.61
CA ALA A 350 4.07 4.21 -2.43
C ALA A 350 3.35 4.13 -1.08
N LEU A 351 2.37 4.98 -0.87
CA LEU A 351 1.48 4.96 0.30
C LEU A 351 0.18 4.16 0.01
N GLY A 352 0.34 3.01 -0.67
CA GLY A 352 -0.73 2.10 -1.02
C GLY A 352 -1.12 2.05 -2.50
N CYS A 353 -0.56 2.93 -3.33
CA CYS A 353 -0.73 2.92 -4.79
C CYS A 353 0.13 1.82 -5.45
N LEU A 354 -0.13 1.60 -6.73
CA LEU A 354 0.61 0.70 -7.60
C LEU A 354 1.63 1.53 -8.40
N THR A 355 2.92 1.25 -8.25
CA THR A 355 3.96 2.04 -8.92
C THR A 355 4.53 1.33 -10.13
N ALA A 356 4.56 2.04 -11.26
CA ALA A 356 5.21 1.65 -12.50
C ALA A 356 6.64 2.17 -12.55
N LEU A 357 7.51 1.49 -13.29
CA LEU A 357 8.92 1.87 -13.39
C LEU A 357 9.09 3.23 -14.09
N GLU A 358 9.92 4.09 -13.49
CA GLU A 358 10.52 5.25 -14.14
C GLU A 358 11.99 5.36 -13.75
N ARG A 359 12.87 5.45 -14.73
CA ARG A 359 14.33 5.55 -14.55
C ARG A 359 14.85 6.81 -15.22
N TYR A 360 15.71 7.50 -14.50
CA TYR A 360 16.34 8.73 -14.96
C TYR A 360 17.86 8.66 -14.91
N GLY A 361 18.51 9.23 -15.90
CA GLY A 361 19.94 9.39 -15.96
C GLY A 361 20.45 10.57 -15.11
N PRO A 362 21.78 10.78 -15.12
CA PRO A 362 22.42 11.80 -14.27
C PRO A 362 21.97 13.22 -14.54
N GLN A 363 21.58 13.58 -15.76
CA GLN A 363 21.08 14.91 -16.13
C GLN A 363 19.55 15.02 -16.00
N GLY A 364 18.89 14.01 -15.44
CA GLY A 364 17.43 13.95 -15.32
C GLY A 364 16.71 13.55 -16.60
N GLU A 365 17.46 13.06 -17.59
CA GLU A 365 16.90 12.49 -18.80
C GLU A 365 16.16 11.19 -18.51
N LEU A 366 15.00 10.99 -19.14
CA LEU A 366 14.23 9.77 -18.99
C LEU A 366 14.92 8.62 -19.73
N LEU A 367 15.34 7.59 -19.02
CA LEU A 367 15.94 6.38 -19.58
C LEU A 367 14.89 5.32 -19.89
N GLN A 368 13.89 5.17 -19.00
CA GLN A 368 12.84 4.17 -19.14
C GLN A 368 11.59 4.62 -18.37
N ALA A 369 10.41 4.36 -18.92
CA ALA A 369 9.14 4.51 -18.22
C ALA A 369 8.11 3.51 -18.75
N ASP A 370 7.38 2.86 -17.85
CA ASP A 370 6.33 1.92 -18.19
C ASP A 370 4.96 2.60 -18.32
N MET A 371 4.74 3.74 -17.65
CA MET A 371 3.44 4.44 -17.68
C MET A 371 2.95 4.81 -19.09
N PRO A 372 3.78 5.33 -20.03
CA PRO A 372 3.31 5.63 -21.38
C PRO A 372 2.74 4.43 -22.10
N GLU A 373 3.37 3.28 -21.93
CA GLU A 373 2.93 2.03 -22.56
C GLU A 373 1.70 1.46 -21.88
N ILE A 374 1.65 1.48 -20.55
CA ILE A 374 0.43 1.11 -19.80
C ILE A 374 -0.76 1.95 -20.28
N LEU A 375 -0.61 3.28 -20.35
CA LEU A 375 -1.68 4.18 -20.81
C LEU A 375 -2.11 3.87 -22.25
N ARG A 376 -1.16 3.60 -23.16
CA ARG A 376 -1.44 3.20 -24.54
C ARG A 376 -2.29 1.93 -24.60
N VAL A 377 -1.87 0.89 -23.87
CA VAL A 377 -2.58 -0.40 -23.82
C VAL A 377 -3.96 -0.26 -23.21
N LEU A 378 -4.10 0.47 -22.09
CA LEU A 378 -5.40 0.70 -21.47
C LEU A 378 -6.35 1.49 -22.38
N THR A 379 -5.84 2.47 -23.13
CA THR A 379 -6.64 3.22 -24.11
C THR A 379 -7.14 2.30 -25.23
N ALA A 380 -6.28 1.45 -25.76
CA ALA A 380 -6.65 0.49 -26.80
C ALA A 380 -7.65 -0.56 -26.29
N ALA A 381 -7.39 -1.14 -25.10
CA ALA A 381 -8.22 -2.19 -24.51
C ALA A 381 -9.62 -1.71 -24.08
N SER A 382 -9.79 -0.41 -23.82
CA SER A 382 -11.06 0.19 -23.39
C SER A 382 -11.84 0.88 -24.52
N SER A 383 -11.44 0.72 -25.77
CA SER A 383 -12.00 1.47 -26.89
C SER A 383 -12.03 2.99 -26.63
N GLY A 384 -11.01 3.53 -25.94
CA GLY A 384 -10.85 4.95 -25.61
C GLY A 384 -11.62 5.44 -24.36
N ARG A 385 -12.47 4.62 -23.74
CA ARG A 385 -13.31 5.05 -22.59
C ARG A 385 -12.56 5.13 -21.27
N MET A 386 -11.42 4.46 -21.13
CA MET A 386 -10.59 4.37 -19.90
C MET A 386 -11.43 4.01 -18.65
N THR A 387 -12.33 3.03 -18.80
CA THR A 387 -13.13 2.48 -17.72
C THR A 387 -12.98 0.96 -17.67
N GLY A 388 -13.02 0.39 -16.47
CA GLY A 388 -12.86 -1.05 -16.29
C GLY A 388 -12.70 -1.44 -14.83
N TYR A 389 -12.18 -2.62 -14.62
CA TYR A 389 -11.93 -3.18 -13.30
C TYR A 389 -10.49 -3.64 -13.16
N LEU A 390 -9.93 -3.48 -11.98
CA LEU A 390 -8.69 -4.08 -11.56
C LEU A 390 -8.98 -5.16 -10.52
N VAL A 391 -8.37 -6.34 -10.68
CA VAL A 391 -8.39 -7.42 -9.71
C VAL A 391 -6.97 -7.65 -9.21
N VAL A 392 -6.73 -7.46 -7.92
CA VAL A 392 -5.43 -7.74 -7.28
C VAL A 392 -5.51 -9.08 -6.57
N VAL A 393 -4.53 -9.96 -6.81
CA VAL A 393 -4.47 -11.31 -6.22
C VAL A 393 -3.05 -11.64 -5.81
N ASP A 394 -2.87 -12.13 -4.57
CA ASP A 394 -1.62 -12.76 -4.14
C ASP A 394 -1.61 -14.24 -4.49
N ILE A 395 -0.58 -14.65 -5.21
CA ILE A 395 -0.32 -16.04 -5.57
C ILE A 395 0.76 -16.58 -4.62
N PRO A 396 0.52 -17.69 -3.89
CA PRO A 396 1.52 -18.33 -3.06
C PRO A 396 2.82 -18.63 -3.80
N ASP A 397 3.97 -18.59 -3.10
CA ASP A 397 5.28 -18.75 -3.73
C ASP A 397 5.50 -20.13 -4.37
N ASP A 398 4.77 -21.15 -3.92
CA ASP A 398 4.78 -22.52 -4.45
C ASP A 398 3.87 -22.73 -5.68
N GLN A 399 3.10 -21.73 -6.07
CA GLN A 399 2.23 -21.79 -7.24
C GLN A 399 2.91 -21.14 -8.46
N PRO A 400 2.78 -21.72 -9.68
CA PRO A 400 3.30 -21.12 -10.90
C PRO A 400 2.62 -19.80 -11.23
N TRP A 401 3.29 -18.96 -12.03
CA TRP A 401 2.67 -17.75 -12.56
C TRP A 401 1.57 -18.08 -13.58
N PRO A 402 0.49 -17.29 -13.66
CA PRO A 402 -0.59 -17.51 -14.62
C PRO A 402 -0.12 -17.65 -16.05
N MET A 403 0.93 -16.89 -16.44
CA MET A 403 1.46 -16.89 -17.81
C MET A 403 2.17 -18.22 -18.20
N GLU A 404 2.58 -19.06 -17.25
CA GLU A 404 3.22 -20.34 -17.50
C GLU A 404 2.19 -21.42 -17.92
N HIS A 405 0.90 -21.14 -17.77
CA HIS A 405 -0.19 -22.07 -18.12
C HIS A 405 -0.70 -21.92 -19.56
N GLY A 406 -0.06 -21.14 -20.42
CA GLY A 406 -0.33 -21.05 -21.86
C GLY A 406 -1.75 -20.57 -22.18
N PHE A 407 -2.01 -19.26 -22.00
CA PHE A 407 -3.26 -18.60 -22.43
C PHE A 407 -3.18 -18.12 -23.88
#